data_f4684afe6d75e977896f031bed24f7e2
#
_entry.id   f4684afe6d75e977896f031bed24f7e2
#
_cell.length_a   1.000
_cell.length_b   1.000
_cell.length_c   1.000
_cell.angle_alpha   90.00
_cell.angle_beta   90.00
_cell.angle_gamma   90.00
#
_symmetry.space_group_name_H-M   'P 1'
#
loop_
_entity.id
_entity.type
_entity.pdbx_description
1 polymer ?
#
loop_
_entity_poly.entity_id
_entity_poly.type
_entity_poly.pdbx_seq_one_letter_code
_entity_poly.pdbx_strand_id
1 'polypeptide(L)'
;MSWVHPEMAAILASAPLAPDFQRLPLAEARATFGRLNATWNESTPALAEIRDLDIPTPWGAMAARLFRPSLAPRRPCIVFAHGGGWTFGSIETHRGTMARLALESDACVLGVDYRLAPECPFPAAVEDVCAALDAIIGGLAGDAVDPYRMALAGDSAGAAISLLTAVSTPWKPRLRAMALFYGCYLPVFDTASHGAYGIGFGLTTERMRWYWGNWRGPDTLPDLTELPPTYLNSPALDPLRDETLDLVRALADVGNDVTIDVYAGVIHGFMQMSAKLEPARAAHRAAGRFLSEKLK
;
A
#
# COMPACT_ATOMS: atom_id res chain seq x y z
N MET A 1 -14.02 -17.67 -19.82
CA MET A 1 -13.53 -17.63 -18.41
C MET A 1 -12.15 -17.02 -18.41
N SER A 2 -11.89 -16.06 -17.51
CA SER A 2 -10.55 -15.45 -17.35
C SER A 2 -9.59 -16.50 -16.81
N TRP A 3 -8.35 -16.54 -17.32
CA TRP A 3 -7.32 -17.42 -16.80
C TRP A 3 -6.92 -17.02 -15.37
N VAL A 4 -6.85 -18.00 -14.47
CA VAL A 4 -6.42 -17.83 -13.08
C VAL A 4 -5.11 -18.59 -12.89
N HIS A 5 -4.11 -17.95 -12.26
CA HIS A 5 -2.82 -18.59 -11.95
C HIS A 5 -3.07 -19.82 -11.07
N PRO A 6 -2.42 -20.99 -11.30
CA PRO A 6 -2.68 -22.22 -10.54
C PRO A 6 -2.57 -22.07 -9.02
N GLU A 7 -1.51 -21.38 -8.53
CA GLU A 7 -1.37 -21.12 -7.09
C GLU A 7 -2.48 -20.19 -6.55
N MET A 8 -2.94 -19.21 -7.35
CA MET A 8 -4.05 -18.36 -6.99
C MET A 8 -5.36 -19.16 -6.94
N ALA A 9 -5.59 -20.06 -7.89
CA ALA A 9 -6.75 -20.95 -7.86
C ALA A 9 -6.78 -21.84 -6.61
N ALA A 10 -5.62 -22.37 -6.20
CA ALA A 10 -5.50 -23.15 -4.96
C ALA A 10 -5.78 -22.29 -3.70
N ILE A 11 -5.29 -21.04 -3.67
CA ILE A 11 -5.59 -20.08 -2.60
C ILE A 11 -7.10 -19.82 -2.52
N LEU A 12 -7.73 -19.48 -3.65
CA LEU A 12 -9.17 -19.20 -3.71
C LEU A 12 -10.02 -20.42 -3.29
N ALA A 13 -9.61 -21.62 -3.64
CA ALA A 13 -10.32 -22.84 -3.27
C ALA A 13 -10.19 -23.16 -1.75
N SER A 14 -9.11 -22.72 -1.11
CA SER A 14 -8.83 -22.96 0.32
C SER A 14 -9.22 -21.80 1.24
N ALA A 15 -9.45 -20.60 0.67
CA ALA A 15 -9.78 -19.44 1.46
C ALA A 15 -11.20 -19.54 2.04
N PRO A 16 -11.39 -19.25 3.33
CA PRO A 16 -12.73 -19.10 3.87
C PRO A 16 -13.44 -17.94 3.14
N LEU A 17 -14.75 -18.08 2.95
CA LEU A 17 -15.56 -16.99 2.43
C LEU A 17 -15.40 -15.77 3.33
N ALA A 18 -14.93 -14.67 2.77
CA ALA A 18 -14.86 -13.43 3.53
C ALA A 18 -16.30 -13.01 3.90
N PRO A 19 -16.53 -12.64 5.17
CA PRO A 19 -17.86 -12.18 5.58
C PRO A 19 -18.22 -10.88 4.86
N ASP A 20 -19.49 -10.56 4.86
CA ASP A 20 -19.95 -9.24 4.47
C ASP A 20 -19.62 -8.25 5.60
N PHE A 21 -18.40 -7.68 5.51
CA PHE A 21 -17.89 -6.73 6.52
C PHE A 21 -18.80 -5.53 6.74
N GLN A 22 -19.58 -5.15 5.73
CA GLN A 22 -20.47 -3.99 5.78
C GLN A 22 -21.64 -4.20 6.76
N ARG A 23 -21.97 -5.47 7.05
CA ARG A 23 -23.04 -5.85 7.98
C ARG A 23 -22.58 -6.12 9.40
N LEU A 24 -21.28 -6.17 9.63
CA LEU A 24 -20.72 -6.38 10.96
C LEU A 24 -20.55 -5.05 11.70
N PRO A 25 -20.67 -5.05 13.05
CA PRO A 25 -20.16 -3.94 13.84
C PRO A 25 -18.68 -3.66 13.49
N LEU A 26 -18.29 -2.40 13.36
CA LEU A 26 -16.98 -2.01 12.82
C LEU A 26 -15.80 -2.65 13.58
N ALA A 27 -15.87 -2.71 14.90
CA ALA A 27 -14.82 -3.35 15.71
C ALA A 27 -14.69 -4.85 15.41
N GLU A 28 -15.82 -5.54 15.21
CA GLU A 28 -15.84 -6.96 14.84
C GLU A 28 -15.32 -7.16 13.41
N ALA A 29 -15.70 -6.29 12.48
CA ALA A 29 -15.21 -6.29 11.11
C ALA A 29 -13.69 -6.14 11.07
N ARG A 30 -13.11 -5.19 11.82
CA ARG A 30 -11.66 -4.97 11.94
C ARG A 30 -10.95 -6.19 12.56
N ALA A 31 -11.48 -6.74 13.65
CA ALA A 31 -10.91 -7.92 14.27
C ALA A 31 -10.92 -9.14 13.32
N THR A 32 -12.00 -9.30 12.57
CA THR A 32 -12.14 -10.39 11.59
C THR A 32 -11.20 -10.20 10.41
N PHE A 33 -11.08 -8.97 9.88
CA PHE A 33 -10.10 -8.65 8.84
C PHE A 33 -8.67 -8.96 9.31
N GLY A 34 -8.31 -8.58 10.54
CA GLY A 34 -7.01 -8.89 11.14
C GLY A 34 -6.75 -10.40 11.21
N ARG A 35 -7.71 -11.19 11.70
CA ARG A 35 -7.58 -12.66 11.77
C ARG A 35 -7.39 -13.30 10.39
N LEU A 36 -8.16 -12.87 9.39
CA LEU A 36 -8.06 -13.42 8.03
C LEU A 36 -6.71 -13.08 7.37
N ASN A 37 -6.14 -11.92 7.67
CA ASN A 37 -4.85 -11.50 7.12
C ASN A 37 -3.64 -12.05 7.92
N ALA A 38 -3.83 -12.57 9.14
CA ALA A 38 -2.75 -13.12 9.94
C ALA A 38 -2.00 -14.26 9.24
N THR A 39 -2.73 -15.10 8.48
CA THR A 39 -2.15 -16.24 7.75
C THR A 39 -1.12 -15.83 6.69
N TRP A 40 -1.23 -14.61 6.13
CA TRP A 40 -0.28 -14.11 5.16
C TRP A 40 1.06 -13.68 5.78
N ASN A 41 1.07 -13.48 7.10
CA ASN A 41 2.26 -13.06 7.86
C ASN A 41 3.03 -14.24 8.49
N GLU A 42 2.54 -15.49 8.39
CA GLU A 42 3.19 -16.68 8.97
C GLU A 42 4.62 -16.89 8.46
N SER A 43 4.92 -16.48 7.23
CA SER A 43 6.24 -16.57 6.63
C SER A 43 6.92 -15.20 6.47
N THR A 44 6.69 -14.28 7.39
CA THR A 44 7.41 -13.00 7.42
C THR A 44 8.91 -13.28 7.48
N PRO A 45 9.72 -12.76 6.55
CA PRO A 45 11.15 -13.00 6.54
C PRO A 45 11.82 -12.34 7.75
N ALA A 46 12.91 -12.95 8.24
CA ALA A 46 13.72 -12.36 9.28
C ALA A 46 14.45 -11.11 8.77
N LEU A 47 14.50 -10.09 9.61
CA LEU A 47 15.23 -8.85 9.37
C LEU A 47 16.31 -8.65 10.43
N ALA A 48 17.24 -7.73 10.18
CA ALA A 48 18.27 -7.40 11.14
C ALA A 48 17.70 -6.71 12.40
N GLU A 49 16.66 -5.89 12.23
CA GLU A 49 15.91 -5.26 13.33
C GLU A 49 14.46 -4.97 12.90
N ILE A 50 13.55 -5.15 13.85
CA ILE A 50 12.18 -4.61 13.80
C ILE A 50 12.00 -3.82 15.09
N ARG A 51 11.66 -2.52 14.98
CA ARG A 51 11.57 -1.61 16.12
C ARG A 51 10.28 -0.80 16.07
N ASP A 52 9.52 -0.86 17.16
CA ASP A 52 8.35 0.00 17.33
C ASP A 52 8.76 1.42 17.67
N LEU A 53 8.04 2.38 17.13
CA LEU A 53 8.24 3.80 17.30
C LEU A 53 6.88 4.48 17.55
N ASP A 54 6.90 5.57 18.29
CA ASP A 54 5.77 6.47 18.45
C ASP A 54 6.07 7.79 17.73
N ILE A 55 5.26 8.14 16.75
CA ILE A 55 5.36 9.40 16.01
C ILE A 55 4.52 10.44 16.74
N PRO A 56 5.11 11.51 17.28
CA PRO A 56 4.33 12.58 17.87
C PRO A 56 3.54 13.33 16.80
N THR A 57 2.24 13.49 17.00
CA THR A 57 1.35 14.24 16.12
C THR A 57 0.52 15.24 16.92
N PRO A 58 -0.09 16.27 16.30
CA PRO A 58 -0.96 17.20 17.00
C PRO A 58 -2.19 16.55 17.68
N TRP A 59 -2.55 15.34 17.25
CA TRP A 59 -3.72 14.60 17.76
C TRP A 59 -3.33 13.40 18.66
N GLY A 60 -2.06 13.27 19.07
CA GLY A 60 -1.55 12.20 19.92
C GLY A 60 -0.39 11.43 19.29
N ALA A 61 0.10 10.42 19.98
CA ALA A 61 1.13 9.54 19.42
C ALA A 61 0.51 8.58 18.39
N MET A 62 1.13 8.48 17.22
CA MET A 62 0.77 7.50 16.18
C MET A 62 1.79 6.36 16.19
N ALA A 63 1.31 5.13 16.30
CA ALA A 63 2.16 3.94 16.26
C ALA A 63 2.81 3.78 14.87
N ALA A 64 4.09 3.47 14.88
CA ALA A 64 4.87 3.15 13.69
C ALA A 64 5.83 2.00 13.98
N ARG A 65 6.28 1.32 12.93
CA ARG A 65 7.26 0.23 13.04
C ARG A 65 8.29 0.33 11.95
N LEU A 66 9.57 0.34 12.36
CA LEU A 66 10.71 0.38 11.46
C LEU A 66 11.20 -1.05 11.20
N PHE A 67 11.20 -1.44 9.94
CA PHE A 67 11.72 -2.72 9.43
C PHE A 67 13.08 -2.46 8.79
N ARG A 68 14.16 -3.00 9.37
CA ARG A 68 15.52 -2.78 8.92
C ARG A 68 16.11 -4.07 8.31
N PRO A 69 16.47 -4.07 7.02
CA PRO A 69 17.08 -5.24 6.39
C PRO A 69 18.51 -5.48 6.87
N SER A 70 19.19 -4.43 7.36
CA SER A 70 20.59 -4.42 7.79
C SER A 70 20.77 -3.41 8.93
N LEU A 71 21.75 -3.63 9.81
CA LEU A 71 22.13 -2.69 10.87
C LEU A 71 23.05 -1.56 10.38
N ALA A 72 23.43 -1.55 9.10
CA ALA A 72 24.22 -0.47 8.52
C ALA A 72 23.50 0.87 8.72
N PRO A 73 24.22 1.95 9.08
CA PRO A 73 23.65 3.26 9.30
C PRO A 73 23.22 3.92 7.99
N ARG A 74 22.40 4.96 8.11
CA ARG A 74 22.00 5.85 7.01
C ARG A 74 21.43 5.12 5.79
N ARG A 75 20.56 4.12 6.04
CA ARG A 75 19.84 3.42 4.96
C ARG A 75 18.75 4.31 4.38
N PRO A 76 18.42 4.17 3.09
CA PRO A 76 17.21 4.79 2.55
C PRO A 76 15.97 4.38 3.34
N CYS A 77 14.91 5.19 3.30
CA CYS A 77 13.66 4.90 3.99
C CYS A 77 12.45 4.97 3.07
N ILE A 78 11.62 3.95 3.16
CA ILE A 78 10.32 3.87 2.50
C ILE A 78 9.25 4.04 3.58
N VAL A 79 8.46 5.12 3.54
CA VAL A 79 7.27 5.24 4.38
C VAL A 79 6.13 4.48 3.69
N PHE A 80 5.57 3.50 4.39
CA PHE A 80 4.58 2.58 3.86
C PHE A 80 3.21 2.79 4.50
N ALA A 81 2.21 3.13 3.69
CA ALA A 81 0.81 3.16 4.06
C ALA A 81 0.14 1.84 3.67
N HIS A 82 -0.46 1.13 4.63
CA HIS A 82 -1.09 -0.15 4.39
C HIS A 82 -2.44 -0.04 3.68
N GLY A 83 -2.87 -1.12 3.02
CA GLY A 83 -4.20 -1.26 2.44
C GLY A 83 -5.29 -1.58 3.47
N GLY A 84 -6.52 -1.72 2.98
CA GLY A 84 -7.68 -2.05 3.81
C GLY A 84 -8.86 -1.09 3.64
N GLY A 85 -8.96 -0.41 2.50
CA GLY A 85 -10.08 0.49 2.17
C GLY A 85 -10.20 1.65 3.16
N TRP A 86 -9.08 2.17 3.66
CA TRP A 86 -9.02 3.24 4.68
C TRP A 86 -9.75 2.92 5.99
N THR A 87 -10.46 1.79 6.05
CA THR A 87 -11.34 1.38 7.15
C THR A 87 -10.75 0.26 7.99
N PHE A 88 -9.92 -0.55 7.38
CA PHE A 88 -9.25 -1.73 7.95
C PHE A 88 -7.75 -1.65 7.76
N GLY A 89 -7.06 -2.66 8.29
CA GLY A 89 -5.63 -2.80 8.15
C GLY A 89 -4.85 -2.24 9.34
N SER A 90 -3.60 -2.57 9.38
CA SER A 90 -2.61 -2.11 10.37
C SER A 90 -1.21 -2.52 9.91
N ILE A 91 -0.19 -2.03 10.61
CA ILE A 91 1.19 -2.53 10.49
C ILE A 91 1.21 -4.07 10.63
N GLU A 92 0.43 -4.62 11.56
CA GLU A 92 0.45 -6.05 11.82
C GLU A 92 -0.16 -6.86 10.67
N THR A 93 -1.21 -6.38 10.01
CA THR A 93 -1.81 -7.07 8.85
C THR A 93 -0.92 -7.06 7.62
N HIS A 94 0.02 -6.10 7.49
CA HIS A 94 0.92 -5.94 6.35
C HIS A 94 2.40 -6.20 6.69
N ARG A 95 2.68 -6.76 7.88
CA ARG A 95 4.05 -7.02 8.36
C ARG A 95 4.89 -7.79 7.35
N GLY A 96 4.34 -8.84 6.76
CA GLY A 96 5.03 -9.66 5.76
C GLY A 96 5.38 -8.89 4.49
N THR A 97 4.47 -8.04 4.00
CA THR A 97 4.68 -7.17 2.83
C THR A 97 5.80 -6.17 3.09
N MET A 98 5.76 -5.46 4.23
CA MET A 98 6.77 -4.48 4.61
C MET A 98 8.15 -5.10 4.81
N ALA A 99 8.22 -6.25 5.48
CA ALA A 99 9.48 -6.97 5.68
C ALA A 99 10.11 -7.44 4.37
N ARG A 100 9.30 -7.95 3.42
CA ARG A 100 9.81 -8.34 2.10
C ARG A 100 10.27 -7.14 1.30
N LEU A 101 9.48 -6.06 1.31
CA LEU A 101 9.87 -4.83 0.61
C LEU A 101 11.19 -4.28 1.14
N ALA A 102 11.41 -4.32 2.47
CA ALA A 102 12.68 -3.91 3.08
C ALA A 102 13.86 -4.73 2.55
N LEU A 103 13.74 -6.07 2.48
CA LEU A 103 14.79 -6.94 1.96
C LEU A 103 15.05 -6.71 0.48
N GLU A 104 13.99 -6.67 -0.34
CA GLU A 104 14.11 -6.58 -1.80
C GLU A 104 14.61 -5.20 -2.26
N SER A 105 14.35 -4.13 -1.49
CA SER A 105 14.82 -2.78 -1.79
C SER A 105 16.15 -2.42 -1.12
N ASP A 106 16.62 -3.23 -0.18
CA ASP A 106 17.76 -2.92 0.70
C ASP A 106 17.60 -1.55 1.41
N ALA A 107 16.36 -1.18 1.76
CA ALA A 107 15.99 0.06 2.43
C ALA A 107 15.22 -0.24 3.73
N CYS A 108 15.27 0.67 4.69
CA CYS A 108 14.34 0.62 5.81
C CYS A 108 12.91 0.84 5.31
N VAL A 109 11.92 0.15 5.91
CA VAL A 109 10.50 0.44 5.70
C VAL A 109 9.92 0.92 7.02
N LEU A 110 9.30 2.09 7.03
CA LEU A 110 8.52 2.60 8.15
C LEU A 110 7.04 2.38 7.86
N GLY A 111 6.44 1.37 8.48
CA GLY A 111 4.99 1.19 8.49
C GLY A 111 4.34 2.12 9.51
N VAL A 112 3.17 2.66 9.18
CA VAL A 112 2.43 3.56 10.06
C VAL A 112 1.00 3.07 10.27
N ASP A 113 0.51 3.11 11.51
CA ASP A 113 -0.89 2.86 11.85
C ASP A 113 -1.65 4.20 11.80
N TYR A 114 -1.93 4.65 10.57
CA TYR A 114 -2.67 5.88 10.33
C TYR A 114 -4.12 5.79 10.81
N ARG A 115 -4.75 6.93 11.11
CA ARG A 115 -6.14 7.04 11.54
C ARG A 115 -7.10 6.50 10.48
N LEU A 116 -8.02 5.63 10.89
CA LEU A 116 -8.94 4.94 10.00
C LEU A 116 -10.30 5.64 9.91
N ALA A 117 -10.90 5.54 8.73
CA ALA A 117 -12.29 5.88 8.48
C ALA A 117 -13.23 4.76 9.01
N PRO A 118 -14.50 5.05 9.31
CA PRO A 118 -15.19 6.36 9.18
C PRO A 118 -14.92 7.33 10.32
N GLU A 119 -14.25 6.94 11.42
CA GLU A 119 -14.02 7.80 12.59
C GLU A 119 -13.15 9.00 12.23
N CYS A 120 -12.16 8.78 11.37
CA CYS A 120 -11.27 9.80 10.86
C CYS A 120 -11.24 9.74 9.32
N PRO A 121 -12.21 10.38 8.64
CA PRO A 121 -12.27 10.38 7.18
C PRO A 121 -11.11 11.21 6.58
N PHE A 122 -11.07 11.32 5.26
CA PHE A 122 -10.14 12.21 4.56
C PHE A 122 -10.18 13.64 5.16
N PRO A 123 -9.02 14.30 5.36
CA PRO A 123 -7.67 13.91 4.94
C PRO A 123 -6.82 13.21 6.02
N ALA A 124 -7.40 12.72 7.13
CA ALA A 124 -6.69 12.29 8.33
C ALA A 124 -5.52 11.32 8.04
N ALA A 125 -5.72 10.28 7.23
CA ALA A 125 -4.67 9.32 6.91
C ALA A 125 -3.51 9.95 6.11
N VAL A 126 -3.79 10.93 5.25
CA VAL A 126 -2.76 11.68 4.50
C VAL A 126 -1.93 12.55 5.45
N GLU A 127 -2.59 13.24 6.38
CA GLU A 127 -1.92 14.03 7.43
C GLU A 127 -1.00 13.16 8.29
N ASP A 128 -1.43 11.94 8.61
CA ASP A 128 -0.64 10.99 9.40
C ASP A 128 0.62 10.55 8.66
N VAL A 129 0.54 10.26 7.36
CA VAL A 129 1.70 9.89 6.56
C VAL A 129 2.62 11.10 6.31
N CYS A 130 2.09 12.31 6.19
CA CYS A 130 2.90 13.53 6.20
C CYS A 130 3.65 13.68 7.53
N ALA A 131 2.99 13.46 8.67
CA ALA A 131 3.64 13.50 9.98
C ALA A 131 4.73 12.43 10.13
N ALA A 132 4.57 11.26 9.50
CA ALA A 132 5.63 10.24 9.47
C ALA A 132 6.86 10.71 8.68
N LEU A 133 6.67 11.39 7.56
CA LEU A 133 7.77 12.04 6.82
C LEU A 133 8.47 13.10 7.66
N ASP A 134 7.69 13.99 8.31
CA ASP A 134 8.23 15.01 9.21
C ASP A 134 9.07 14.39 10.34
N ALA A 135 8.59 13.31 10.96
CA ALA A 135 9.27 12.63 12.03
C ALA A 135 10.61 12.01 11.58
N ILE A 136 10.65 11.37 10.42
CA ILE A 136 11.89 10.81 9.85
C ILE A 136 12.89 11.93 9.56
N ILE A 137 12.44 13.02 8.95
CA ILE A 137 13.29 14.18 8.64
C ILE A 137 13.78 14.86 9.92
N GLY A 138 12.94 14.88 10.96
CA GLY A 138 13.28 15.34 12.30
C GLY A 138 14.21 14.42 13.10
N GLY A 139 14.60 13.26 12.55
CA GLY A 139 15.58 12.35 13.15
C GLY A 139 14.98 11.28 14.07
N LEU A 140 13.68 10.98 14.02
CA LEU A 140 13.02 9.97 14.86
C LEU A 140 13.70 8.60 14.79
N ALA A 141 14.20 8.19 13.61
CA ALA A 141 14.87 6.91 13.43
C ALA A 141 16.37 6.93 13.79
N GLY A 142 16.92 8.09 14.20
CA GLY A 142 18.35 8.28 14.48
C GLY A 142 19.22 7.96 13.25
N ASP A 143 20.40 7.40 13.47
CA ASP A 143 21.35 7.05 12.41
C ASP A 143 20.91 5.86 11.53
N ALA A 144 19.79 5.20 11.82
CA ALA A 144 19.32 4.08 11.03
C ALA A 144 18.92 4.49 9.60
N VAL A 145 18.40 5.71 9.45
CA VAL A 145 17.78 6.20 8.21
C VAL A 145 18.51 7.44 7.69
N ASP A 146 18.62 7.52 6.36
CA ASP A 146 19.03 8.73 5.66
C ASP A 146 17.79 9.55 5.24
N PRO A 147 17.52 10.72 5.84
CA PRO A 147 16.34 11.51 5.55
C PRO A 147 16.38 12.22 4.17
N TYR A 148 17.46 12.07 3.42
CA TYR A 148 17.61 12.58 2.05
C TYR A 148 17.33 11.55 0.96
N ARG A 149 17.13 10.28 1.34
CA ARG A 149 16.84 9.17 0.44
C ARG A 149 15.54 8.49 0.85
N MET A 150 14.42 9.15 0.54
CA MET A 150 13.10 8.73 0.97
C MET A 150 12.23 8.31 -0.22
N ALA A 151 11.34 7.36 0.03
CA ALA A 151 10.28 6.97 -0.89
C ALA A 151 8.95 6.80 -0.13
N LEU A 152 7.86 6.89 -0.87
CA LEU A 152 6.53 6.51 -0.41
C LEU A 152 6.12 5.19 -1.05
N ALA A 153 5.47 4.33 -0.31
CA ALA A 153 4.85 3.13 -0.85
C ALA A 153 3.53 2.83 -0.15
N GLY A 154 2.67 2.11 -0.85
CA GLY A 154 1.42 1.64 -0.26
C GLY A 154 0.66 0.73 -1.22
N ASP A 155 -0.25 -0.03 -0.65
CA ASP A 155 -1.09 -0.95 -1.40
C ASP A 155 -2.57 -0.59 -1.27
N SER A 156 -3.35 -0.76 -2.36
CA SER A 156 -4.79 -0.49 -2.35
C SER A 156 -5.09 0.95 -1.85
N ALA A 157 -5.85 1.12 -0.79
CA ALA A 157 -6.10 2.41 -0.13
C ALA A 157 -4.80 3.13 0.25
N GLY A 158 -3.77 2.40 0.67
CA GLY A 158 -2.47 2.97 1.01
C GLY A 158 -1.72 3.58 -0.18
N ALA A 159 -1.96 3.07 -1.39
CA ALA A 159 -1.43 3.67 -2.62
C ALA A 159 -2.03 5.06 -2.87
N ALA A 160 -3.34 5.23 -2.67
CA ALA A 160 -4.00 6.53 -2.76
C ALA A 160 -3.47 7.51 -1.70
N ILE A 161 -3.32 7.05 -0.45
CA ILE A 161 -2.73 7.86 0.62
C ILE A 161 -1.32 8.30 0.23
N SER A 162 -0.48 7.39 -0.27
CA SER A 162 0.89 7.70 -0.69
C SER A 162 0.95 8.72 -1.82
N LEU A 163 0.08 8.60 -2.83
CA LEU A 163 -0.03 9.59 -3.91
C LEU A 163 -0.42 10.96 -3.38
N LEU A 164 -1.47 11.04 -2.57
CA LEU A 164 -1.95 12.29 -1.98
C LEU A 164 -0.92 12.91 -1.03
N THR A 165 -0.19 12.09 -0.27
CA THR A 165 0.92 12.55 0.56
C THR A 165 2.03 13.17 -0.29
N ALA A 166 2.43 12.54 -1.41
CA ALA A 166 3.46 13.08 -2.29
C ALA A 166 3.11 14.46 -2.86
N VAL A 167 1.83 14.67 -3.13
CA VAL A 167 1.33 15.98 -3.61
C VAL A 167 1.27 17.03 -2.50
N SER A 168 0.89 16.61 -1.28
CA SER A 168 0.59 17.54 -0.16
C SER A 168 1.82 17.90 0.67
N THR A 169 2.85 17.05 0.68
CA THR A 169 4.03 17.23 1.55
C THR A 169 4.98 18.33 1.05
N PRO A 170 5.53 19.18 1.94
CA PRO A 170 6.61 20.09 1.56
C PRO A 170 7.93 19.36 1.25
N TRP A 171 8.02 18.08 1.58
CA TRP A 171 9.21 17.24 1.37
C TRP A 171 9.25 16.54 0.01
N LYS A 172 8.34 16.86 -0.90
CA LYS A 172 8.32 16.36 -2.28
C LYS A 172 9.71 16.33 -2.94
N PRO A 173 10.58 17.37 -2.82
CA PRO A 173 11.93 17.34 -3.40
C PRO A 173 12.89 16.30 -2.77
N ARG A 174 12.54 15.73 -1.62
CA ARG A 174 13.32 14.65 -0.96
C ARG A 174 12.82 13.26 -1.31
N LEU A 175 11.65 13.14 -1.94
CA LEU A 175 11.11 11.88 -2.40
C LEU A 175 11.82 11.46 -3.69
N ARG A 176 12.51 10.33 -3.63
CA ARG A 176 13.27 9.77 -4.76
C ARG A 176 12.45 8.82 -5.62
N ALA A 177 11.39 8.25 -5.04
CA ALA A 177 10.52 7.29 -5.72
C ALA A 177 9.16 7.17 -5.02
N MET A 178 8.19 6.63 -5.75
CA MET A 178 6.96 6.06 -5.21
C MET A 178 6.75 4.62 -5.71
N ALA A 179 6.12 3.78 -4.89
CA ALA A 179 5.67 2.44 -5.29
C ALA A 179 4.20 2.25 -4.89
N LEU A 180 3.31 2.26 -5.87
CA LEU A 180 1.86 2.26 -5.70
C LEU A 180 1.29 0.92 -6.18
N PHE A 181 0.86 0.07 -5.25
CA PHE A 181 0.43 -1.28 -5.56
C PHE A 181 -1.09 -1.34 -5.67
N TYR A 182 -1.62 -1.67 -6.85
CA TYR A 182 -3.06 -1.86 -7.14
C TYR A 182 -3.97 -0.86 -6.44
N GLY A 183 -3.66 0.43 -6.53
CA GLY A 183 -4.33 1.49 -5.79
C GLY A 183 -5.74 1.80 -6.28
N CYS A 184 -6.46 2.54 -5.45
CA CYS A 184 -7.78 3.09 -5.73
C CYS A 184 -7.73 4.62 -5.60
N TYR A 185 -7.89 5.32 -6.71
CA TYR A 185 -7.57 6.75 -6.79
C TYR A 185 -8.78 7.66 -6.97
N LEU A 186 -9.87 7.11 -7.50
CA LEU A 186 -11.13 7.84 -7.75
C LEU A 186 -12.35 6.98 -7.41
N PRO A 187 -13.50 7.58 -7.04
CA PRO A 187 -14.75 6.86 -6.79
C PRO A 187 -15.47 6.47 -8.09
N VAL A 188 -14.76 5.78 -9.01
CA VAL A 188 -15.30 5.31 -10.30
C VAL A 188 -15.59 3.81 -10.20
N PHE A 189 -16.83 3.39 -10.44
CA PHE A 189 -17.29 2.03 -10.19
C PHE A 189 -17.97 1.36 -11.39
N ASP A 190 -17.84 1.93 -12.57
CA ASP A 190 -18.47 1.50 -13.83
C ASP A 190 -17.46 1.21 -14.96
N THR A 191 -16.18 1.06 -14.60
CA THR A 191 -15.13 0.65 -15.56
C THR A 191 -15.35 -0.78 -16.03
N ALA A 192 -14.71 -1.15 -17.15
CA ALA A 192 -14.77 -2.51 -17.67
C ALA A 192 -14.24 -3.54 -16.64
N SER A 193 -13.19 -3.20 -15.85
CA SER A 193 -12.66 -4.07 -14.80
C SER A 193 -13.64 -4.24 -13.64
N HIS A 194 -14.37 -3.21 -13.23
CA HIS A 194 -15.46 -3.32 -12.25
C HIS A 194 -16.56 -4.25 -12.75
N GLY A 195 -16.96 -4.14 -14.03
CA GLY A 195 -17.95 -5.03 -14.64
C GLY A 195 -17.47 -6.48 -14.72
N ALA A 196 -16.20 -6.70 -15.01
CA ALA A 196 -15.64 -8.05 -15.22
C ALA A 196 -15.24 -8.75 -13.90
N TYR A 197 -14.75 -8.02 -12.92
CA TYR A 197 -14.09 -8.58 -11.72
C TYR A 197 -14.67 -8.07 -10.40
N GLY A 198 -15.67 -7.22 -10.43
CA GLY A 198 -16.32 -6.67 -9.23
C GLY A 198 -17.17 -7.68 -8.43
N ILE A 199 -17.28 -8.94 -8.89
CA ILE A 199 -17.94 -10.06 -8.20
C ILE A 199 -17.10 -11.31 -8.41
N GLY A 200 -16.88 -12.11 -7.35
CA GLY A 200 -16.23 -13.43 -7.43
C GLY A 200 -14.70 -13.42 -7.45
N PHE A 201 -14.05 -12.26 -7.35
CA PHE A 201 -12.59 -12.11 -7.38
C PHE A 201 -12.04 -11.44 -6.09
N GLY A 202 -12.64 -11.72 -4.95
CA GLY A 202 -12.20 -11.22 -3.63
C GLY A 202 -12.73 -9.83 -3.33
N LEU A 203 -12.15 -8.76 -3.91
CA LEU A 203 -12.67 -7.41 -3.79
C LEU A 203 -13.92 -7.22 -4.65
N THR A 204 -14.95 -6.60 -4.08
CA THR A 204 -16.19 -6.34 -4.83
C THR A 204 -16.41 -4.85 -5.09
N THR A 205 -17.10 -4.53 -6.19
CA THR A 205 -17.51 -3.15 -6.50
C THR A 205 -18.36 -2.55 -5.37
N GLU A 206 -19.26 -3.35 -4.77
CA GLU A 206 -20.11 -2.90 -3.65
C GLU A 206 -19.25 -2.55 -2.43
N ARG A 207 -18.24 -3.37 -2.11
CA ARG A 207 -17.32 -3.09 -1.02
C ARG A 207 -16.51 -1.83 -1.27
N MET A 208 -16.08 -1.57 -2.50
CA MET A 208 -15.40 -0.32 -2.87
C MET A 208 -16.28 0.91 -2.67
N ARG A 209 -17.55 0.84 -3.05
CA ARG A 209 -18.52 1.93 -2.78
C ARG A 209 -18.64 2.23 -1.29
N TRP A 210 -18.70 1.19 -0.48
CA TRP A 210 -18.77 1.33 0.98
C TRP A 210 -17.48 1.93 1.57
N TYR A 211 -16.31 1.51 1.13
CA TYR A 211 -15.04 2.08 1.55
C TYR A 211 -14.95 3.58 1.23
N TRP A 212 -15.30 3.95 0.01
CA TRP A 212 -15.32 5.35 -0.40
C TRP A 212 -16.33 6.18 0.39
N GLY A 213 -17.49 5.61 0.72
CA GLY A 213 -18.50 6.25 1.59
C GLY A 213 -17.99 6.51 3.00
N ASN A 214 -17.12 5.64 3.54
CA ASN A 214 -16.48 5.84 4.83
C ASN A 214 -15.36 6.88 4.75
N TRP A 215 -14.51 6.81 3.74
CA TRP A 215 -13.32 7.67 3.62
C TRP A 215 -13.64 9.09 3.18
N ARG A 216 -14.57 9.27 2.25
CA ARG A 216 -14.98 10.57 1.70
C ARG A 216 -13.81 11.36 1.09
N GLY A 217 -12.92 10.65 0.40
CA GLY A 217 -11.76 11.24 -0.28
C GLY A 217 -12.13 12.07 -1.51
N PRO A 218 -11.12 12.61 -2.21
CA PRO A 218 -11.34 13.44 -3.40
C PRO A 218 -11.96 12.61 -4.55
N ASP A 219 -12.76 13.28 -5.36
CA ASP A 219 -13.40 12.73 -6.56
C ASP A 219 -12.69 13.08 -7.87
N THR A 220 -11.59 13.80 -7.77
CA THR A 220 -10.71 14.19 -8.88
C THR A 220 -9.25 13.88 -8.54
N LEU A 221 -8.45 13.58 -9.56
CA LEU A 221 -7.00 13.45 -9.37
C LEU A 221 -6.40 14.79 -8.95
N PRO A 222 -5.41 14.78 -8.04
CA PRO A 222 -4.66 15.98 -7.70
C PRO A 222 -3.76 16.41 -8.87
N ASP A 223 -3.06 17.53 -8.71
CA ASP A 223 -1.98 17.93 -9.63
C ASP A 223 -0.86 16.87 -9.58
N LEU A 224 -0.67 16.16 -10.68
CA LEU A 224 0.31 15.10 -10.83
C LEU A 224 1.68 15.57 -11.30
N THR A 225 1.88 16.88 -11.53
CA THR A 225 3.16 17.39 -12.02
C THR A 225 4.29 17.25 -11.00
N GLU A 226 5.51 17.05 -11.50
CA GLU A 226 6.73 17.01 -10.68
C GLU A 226 6.71 15.93 -9.57
N LEU A 227 6.00 14.83 -9.78
CA LEU A 227 6.07 13.68 -8.87
C LEU A 227 7.36 12.89 -9.09
N PRO A 228 7.88 12.22 -8.06
CA PRO A 228 9.07 11.39 -8.20
C PRO A 228 8.78 10.18 -9.12
N PRO A 229 9.84 9.55 -9.69
CA PRO A 229 9.70 8.30 -10.44
C PRO A 229 8.79 7.33 -9.72
N THR A 230 7.79 6.79 -10.44
CA THR A 230 6.70 6.02 -9.83
C THR A 230 6.60 4.62 -10.46
N TYR A 231 6.69 3.61 -9.60
CA TYR A 231 6.38 2.22 -9.94
C TYR A 231 4.93 1.92 -9.56
N LEU A 232 4.19 1.33 -10.49
CA LEU A 232 2.87 0.79 -10.21
C LEU A 232 2.84 -0.71 -10.51
N ASN A 233 1.94 -1.42 -9.86
CA ASN A 233 1.55 -2.74 -10.32
C ASN A 233 0.04 -2.93 -10.27
N SER A 234 -0.45 -3.85 -11.10
CA SER A 234 -1.86 -4.17 -11.16
C SER A 234 -2.07 -5.68 -11.33
N PRO A 235 -2.90 -6.32 -10.51
CA PRO A 235 -3.39 -7.66 -10.80
C PRO A 235 -4.37 -7.61 -11.98
N ALA A 236 -4.32 -8.62 -12.85
CA ALA A 236 -5.19 -8.64 -14.04
C ALA A 236 -6.66 -8.93 -13.73
N LEU A 237 -6.94 -9.61 -12.60
CA LEU A 237 -8.30 -9.99 -12.16
C LEU A 237 -8.77 -9.09 -11.01
N ASP A 238 -8.70 -7.78 -11.19
CA ASP A 238 -8.97 -6.79 -10.17
C ASP A 238 -9.97 -5.75 -10.67
N PRO A 239 -11.03 -5.42 -9.92
CA PRO A 239 -11.91 -4.32 -10.27
C PRO A 239 -11.19 -2.97 -10.41
N LEU A 240 -10.06 -2.75 -9.71
CA LEU A 240 -9.27 -1.51 -9.73
C LEU A 240 -8.22 -1.46 -10.85
N ARG A 241 -8.16 -2.50 -11.71
CA ARG A 241 -7.15 -2.57 -12.77
C ARG A 241 -7.20 -1.37 -13.71
N ASP A 242 -8.38 -1.04 -14.23
CA ASP A 242 -8.53 0.03 -15.22
C ASP A 242 -8.19 1.40 -14.60
N GLU A 243 -8.56 1.62 -13.35
CA GLU A 243 -8.21 2.82 -12.58
C GLU A 243 -6.69 2.98 -12.39
N THR A 244 -5.99 1.88 -12.10
CA THR A 244 -4.52 1.89 -12.04
C THR A 244 -3.90 2.25 -13.39
N LEU A 245 -4.43 1.70 -14.50
CA LEU A 245 -3.95 2.00 -15.85
C LEU A 245 -4.25 3.45 -16.27
N ASP A 246 -5.38 4.00 -15.84
CA ASP A 246 -5.72 5.40 -16.10
C ASP A 246 -4.80 6.37 -15.33
N LEU A 247 -4.43 6.04 -14.08
CA LEU A 247 -3.41 6.81 -13.37
C LEU A 247 -2.05 6.76 -14.07
N VAL A 248 -1.64 5.59 -14.60
CA VAL A 248 -0.39 5.47 -15.37
C VAL A 248 -0.40 6.43 -16.57
N ARG A 249 -1.51 6.49 -17.32
CA ARG A 249 -1.65 7.41 -18.45
C ARG A 249 -1.57 8.87 -18.00
N ALA A 250 -2.33 9.22 -16.95
CA ALA A 250 -2.35 10.58 -16.42
C ALA A 250 -0.97 11.05 -15.93
N LEU A 251 -0.19 10.18 -15.28
CA LEU A 251 1.19 10.46 -14.86
C LEU A 251 2.13 10.65 -16.07
N ALA A 252 2.02 9.78 -17.07
CA ALA A 252 2.83 9.85 -18.28
C ALA A 252 2.52 11.11 -19.11
N ASP A 253 1.24 11.50 -19.23
CA ASP A 253 0.78 12.66 -19.98
C ASP A 253 1.35 13.99 -19.43
N VAL A 254 1.65 14.05 -18.13
CA VAL A 254 2.32 15.21 -17.51
C VAL A 254 3.85 15.05 -17.40
N GLY A 255 4.42 14.02 -18.04
CA GLY A 255 5.87 13.83 -18.18
C GLY A 255 6.57 13.16 -17.00
N ASN A 256 5.85 12.51 -16.08
CA ASN A 256 6.49 11.75 -15.00
C ASN A 256 7.14 10.45 -15.52
N ASP A 257 8.21 10.01 -14.84
CA ASP A 257 8.86 8.70 -15.05
C ASP A 257 8.01 7.60 -14.40
N VAL A 258 7.35 6.78 -15.23
CA VAL A 258 6.39 5.77 -14.77
C VAL A 258 6.76 4.38 -15.28
N THR A 259 6.73 3.40 -14.36
CA THR A 259 6.89 1.98 -14.66
C THR A 259 5.66 1.23 -14.20
N ILE A 260 5.11 0.34 -15.02
CA ILE A 260 3.95 -0.49 -14.68
C ILE A 260 4.21 -1.97 -14.98
N ASP A 261 3.86 -2.84 -14.03
CA ASP A 261 3.79 -4.29 -14.20
C ASP A 261 2.35 -4.77 -14.02
N VAL A 262 1.86 -5.58 -14.96
CA VAL A 262 0.55 -6.24 -14.86
C VAL A 262 0.73 -7.73 -14.61
N TYR A 263 0.20 -8.22 -13.49
CA TYR A 263 0.34 -9.62 -13.08
C TYR A 263 -0.89 -10.43 -13.51
N ALA A 264 -0.68 -11.34 -14.47
CA ALA A 264 -1.75 -12.19 -15.01
C ALA A 264 -2.26 -13.21 -13.97
N GLY A 265 -3.56 -13.44 -13.97
CA GLY A 265 -4.21 -14.53 -13.22
C GLY A 265 -4.26 -14.36 -11.71
N VAL A 266 -3.97 -13.19 -11.19
CA VAL A 266 -4.03 -12.88 -9.74
C VAL A 266 -5.06 -11.79 -9.45
N ILE A 267 -5.55 -11.78 -8.21
CA ILE A 267 -6.62 -10.89 -7.72
C ILE A 267 -6.05 -9.74 -6.88
N HIS A 268 -6.92 -8.79 -6.51
CA HIS A 268 -6.61 -7.69 -5.59
C HIS A 268 -5.95 -8.18 -4.28
N GLY A 269 -4.95 -7.46 -3.79
CA GLY A 269 -4.24 -7.79 -2.55
C GLY A 269 -3.24 -8.96 -2.67
N PHE A 270 -2.94 -9.43 -3.88
CA PHE A 270 -2.10 -10.61 -4.11
C PHE A 270 -0.69 -10.51 -3.50
N MET A 271 -0.12 -9.33 -3.36
CA MET A 271 1.23 -9.17 -2.80
C MET A 271 1.34 -9.67 -1.34
N GLN A 272 0.27 -9.59 -0.56
CA GLN A 272 0.24 -10.16 0.79
C GLN A 272 0.40 -11.68 0.79
N MET A 273 0.03 -12.36 -0.30
CA MET A 273 0.01 -13.81 -0.43
C MET A 273 1.37 -14.44 -0.79
N SER A 274 2.46 -13.71 -0.61
CA SER A 274 3.81 -14.09 -1.02
C SER A 274 4.34 -15.39 -0.41
N ALA A 275 3.78 -15.83 0.73
CA ALA A 275 4.06 -17.15 1.29
C ALA A 275 3.71 -18.31 0.33
N LYS A 276 2.64 -18.15 -0.47
CA LYS A 276 2.03 -19.20 -1.29
C LYS A 276 1.95 -18.87 -2.78
N LEU A 277 2.35 -17.66 -3.20
CA LEU A 277 2.10 -17.15 -4.54
C LEU A 277 3.37 -16.58 -5.17
N GLU A 278 3.86 -17.22 -6.25
CA GLU A 278 5.06 -16.76 -6.95
C GLU A 278 4.89 -15.39 -7.63
N PRO A 279 3.76 -15.06 -8.27
CA PRO A 279 3.52 -13.68 -8.76
C PRO A 279 3.67 -12.62 -7.66
N ALA A 280 3.30 -12.91 -6.41
CA ALA A 280 3.48 -11.98 -5.29
C ALA A 280 4.97 -11.79 -4.95
N ARG A 281 5.75 -12.87 -4.94
CA ARG A 281 7.21 -12.77 -4.75
C ARG A 281 7.88 -12.02 -5.89
N ALA A 282 7.46 -12.27 -7.14
CA ALA A 282 7.94 -11.54 -8.31
C ALA A 282 7.64 -10.04 -8.23
N ALA A 283 6.44 -9.67 -7.77
CA ALA A 283 6.05 -8.28 -7.58
C ALA A 283 6.90 -7.56 -6.52
N HIS A 284 7.19 -8.23 -5.39
CA HIS A 284 8.10 -7.66 -4.38
C HIS A 284 9.50 -7.45 -4.93
N ARG A 285 10.06 -8.43 -5.67
CA ARG A 285 11.38 -8.28 -6.31
C ARG A 285 11.41 -7.15 -7.34
N ALA A 286 10.37 -6.99 -8.15
CA ALA A 286 10.30 -5.92 -9.14
C ALA A 286 10.22 -4.54 -8.48
N ALA A 287 9.33 -4.37 -7.52
CA ALA A 287 9.21 -3.14 -6.74
C ALA A 287 10.50 -2.82 -5.95
N GLY A 288 11.09 -3.86 -5.32
CA GLY A 288 12.35 -3.71 -4.58
C GLY A 288 13.51 -3.26 -5.46
N ARG A 289 13.67 -3.84 -6.65
CA ARG A 289 14.70 -3.41 -7.61
C ARG A 289 14.51 -1.96 -8.04
N PHE A 290 13.28 -1.57 -8.40
CA PHE A 290 12.97 -0.20 -8.77
C PHE A 290 13.32 0.77 -7.64
N LEU A 291 12.85 0.51 -6.42
CA LEU A 291 13.12 1.36 -5.25
C LEU A 291 14.61 1.40 -4.92
N SER A 292 15.31 0.25 -4.92
CA SER A 292 16.75 0.20 -4.68
C SER A 292 17.56 1.01 -5.69
N GLU A 293 17.14 1.03 -6.95
CA GLU A 293 17.78 1.83 -8.00
C GLU A 293 17.59 3.34 -7.78
N LYS A 294 16.35 3.76 -7.50
CA LYS A 294 16.02 5.19 -7.34
C LYS A 294 16.48 5.78 -5.99
N LEU A 295 16.74 4.94 -5.00
CA LEU A 295 17.20 5.33 -3.65
C LEU A 295 18.74 5.32 -3.47
N LYS A 296 19.50 5.12 -4.52
CA LYS A 296 20.97 5.18 -4.48
C LYS A 296 21.55 6.56 -4.21
#